data_3c8c9f827bd8c7e6ee68afba6b121ce7
#
_entry.id   3c8c9f827bd8c7e6ee68afba6b121ce7
#
_cell.length_a   1.000
_cell.length_b   1.000
_cell.length_c   1.000
_cell.angle_alpha   90.00
_cell.angle_beta   90.00
_cell.angle_gamma   90.00
#
_symmetry.space_group_name_H-M   'P 1'
#
loop_
_entity.id
_entity.type
_entity.pdbx_description
1 polymer ?
#
loop_
_entity_poly.entity_id
_entity_poly.type
_entity_poly.pdbx_seq_one_letter_code
_entity_poly.pdbx_strand_id
1 'polypeptide(L)'
;EVKIVVKKESETNKIVSLFYPINEITTVEIKKNKEKFIITENILELSKKEIVLSNTIKSNLYSSAIEAGIEPNIITEFANIFGFEVDFQRDIRTGDRFEVYYERYIDEDNIIRNTGKIIYASMFVNNKELSLYNFKFNNKSNYYDVDGKSVIKTLMKTPINGARLSSSYGMRKHPIL
;
A
#
# COMPACT_ATOMS: atom_id res chain seq x y z
N GLU A 1 3.35 -19.23 6.25
CA GLU A 1 3.65 -20.33 7.18
C GLU A 1 3.56 -21.66 6.44
N VAL A 2 4.56 -22.57 6.64
CA VAL A 2 4.58 -23.88 6.00
C VAL A 2 3.65 -24.82 6.79
N LYS A 3 2.69 -25.48 6.10
CA LYS A 3 1.77 -26.43 6.70
C LYS A 3 2.12 -27.85 6.28
N ILE A 4 2.29 -28.75 7.24
CA ILE A 4 2.57 -30.17 7.01
C ILE A 4 1.35 -31.00 7.45
N VAL A 5 0.83 -31.82 6.54
CA VAL A 5 -0.25 -32.75 6.84
C VAL A 5 0.34 -34.13 7.08
N VAL A 6 0.05 -34.68 8.25
CA VAL A 6 0.59 -35.97 8.71
C VAL A 6 -0.57 -36.93 8.94
N LYS A 7 -0.46 -38.18 8.43
CA LYS A 7 -1.37 -39.26 8.75
C LYS A 7 -0.76 -40.09 9.86
N LYS A 8 -1.50 -40.29 10.93
CA LYS A 8 -1.09 -41.16 12.03
C LYS A 8 -1.39 -42.63 11.67
N GLU A 9 -0.37 -43.48 11.59
CA GLU A 9 -0.48 -44.93 11.39
C GLU A 9 0.14 -45.61 12.62
N SER A 10 -0.71 -46.26 13.45
CA SER A 10 -0.36 -47.05 14.65
C SER A 10 0.82 -46.54 15.50
N GLU A 11 2.06 -46.71 15.09
CA GLU A 11 3.27 -46.28 15.81
C GLU A 11 4.11 -45.21 15.05
N THR A 12 3.75 -44.85 13.81
CA THR A 12 4.53 -43.91 13.00
C THR A 12 3.66 -42.85 12.40
N ASN A 13 4.22 -41.63 12.32
CA ASN A 13 3.61 -40.52 11.63
C ASN A 13 4.16 -40.44 10.20
N LYS A 14 3.26 -40.47 9.20
CA LYS A 14 3.64 -40.39 7.79
C LYS A 14 3.22 -39.06 7.18
N ILE A 15 4.16 -38.32 6.63
CA ILE A 15 3.86 -37.07 5.92
C ILE A 15 3.08 -37.42 4.64
N VAL A 16 1.90 -36.81 4.48
CA VAL A 16 1.02 -37.01 3.32
C VAL A 16 1.17 -35.83 2.34
N SER A 17 1.18 -34.62 2.84
CA SER A 17 1.30 -33.40 2.03
C SER A 17 2.08 -32.33 2.77
N LEU A 18 2.82 -31.54 1.99
CA LEU A 18 3.49 -30.32 2.42
C LEU A 18 2.89 -29.17 1.63
N PHE A 19 2.44 -28.11 2.32
CA PHE A 19 1.98 -26.88 1.71
C PHE A 19 3.02 -25.79 1.96
N TYR A 20 3.58 -25.27 0.88
CA TYR A 20 4.59 -24.22 0.90
C TYR A 20 4.04 -22.96 0.24
N PRO A 21 3.75 -21.88 0.98
CA PRO A 21 3.33 -20.62 0.38
C PRO A 21 4.50 -19.94 -0.32
N ILE A 22 4.35 -19.68 -1.61
CA ILE A 22 5.31 -18.92 -2.41
C ILE A 22 5.09 -17.41 -2.18
N ASN A 23 3.82 -17.02 -2.16
CA ASN A 23 3.38 -15.64 -1.90
C ASN A 23 1.96 -15.68 -1.28
N GLU A 24 1.31 -14.52 -1.15
CA GLU A 24 0.00 -14.40 -0.51
C GLU A 24 -1.14 -15.09 -1.26
N ILE A 25 -0.97 -15.38 -2.55
CA ILE A 25 -1.99 -15.98 -3.41
C ILE A 25 -1.61 -17.34 -3.96
N THR A 26 -0.34 -17.73 -3.88
CA THR A 26 0.14 -18.99 -4.48
C THR A 26 0.73 -19.90 -3.40
N THR A 27 0.17 -21.09 -3.31
CA THR A 27 0.68 -22.14 -2.42
C THR A 27 1.00 -23.37 -3.24
N VAL A 28 2.20 -23.94 -3.04
CA VAL A 28 2.58 -25.21 -3.65
C VAL A 28 2.23 -26.34 -2.69
N GLU A 29 1.42 -27.29 -3.15
CA GLU A 29 1.20 -28.57 -2.48
C GLU A 29 2.15 -29.61 -3.06
N ILE A 30 2.94 -30.24 -2.20
CA ILE A 30 3.79 -31.39 -2.51
C ILE A 30 3.20 -32.61 -1.86
N LYS A 31 2.69 -33.55 -2.65
CA LYS A 31 2.04 -34.77 -2.18
C LYS A 31 2.81 -35.99 -2.62
N LYS A 32 3.07 -36.93 -1.67
CA LYS A 32 3.69 -38.23 -2.02
C LYS A 32 2.61 -39.18 -2.54
N ASN A 33 2.79 -39.62 -3.80
CA ASN A 33 1.97 -40.66 -4.41
C ASN A 33 2.87 -41.87 -4.75
N LYS A 34 2.77 -42.95 -3.91
CA LYS A 34 3.66 -44.10 -3.98
C LYS A 34 5.13 -43.70 -3.87
N GLU A 35 5.92 -43.84 -4.96
CA GLU A 35 7.34 -43.47 -5.02
C GLU A 35 7.62 -42.10 -5.68
N LYS A 36 6.59 -41.42 -6.14
CA LYS A 36 6.71 -40.11 -6.82
C LYS A 36 6.11 -38.98 -5.98
N PHE A 37 6.66 -37.81 -6.14
CA PHE A 37 6.07 -36.57 -5.61
C PHE A 37 5.27 -35.89 -6.72
N ILE A 38 4.05 -35.51 -6.37
CA ILE A 38 3.19 -34.68 -7.23
C ILE A 38 3.25 -33.28 -6.64
N ILE A 39 3.56 -32.32 -7.50
CA ILE A 39 3.63 -30.90 -7.16
C ILE A 39 2.44 -30.22 -7.85
N THR A 40 1.61 -29.54 -7.07
CA THR A 40 0.44 -28.80 -7.55
C THR A 40 0.52 -27.37 -7.06
N GLU A 41 0.36 -26.42 -7.95
CA GLU A 41 0.21 -25.00 -7.59
C GLU A 41 -1.27 -24.71 -7.35
N ASN A 42 -1.58 -24.27 -6.14
CA ASN A 42 -2.89 -23.77 -5.76
C ASN A 42 -2.85 -22.25 -5.76
N ILE A 43 -3.55 -21.63 -6.70
CA ILE A 43 -3.64 -20.17 -6.84
C ILE A 43 -5.01 -19.75 -6.32
N LEU A 44 -5.03 -18.86 -5.34
CA LEU A 44 -6.28 -18.28 -4.84
C LEU A 44 -6.93 -17.41 -5.93
N GLU A 45 -8.18 -17.67 -6.22
CA GLU A 45 -8.98 -16.78 -7.04
C GLU A 45 -9.29 -15.51 -6.27
N LEU A 46 -8.97 -14.38 -6.89
CA LEU A 46 -9.19 -13.07 -6.28
C LEU A 46 -10.28 -12.30 -7.03
N SER A 47 -11.22 -11.76 -6.28
CA SER A 47 -12.21 -10.81 -6.80
C SER A 47 -11.68 -9.39 -6.64
N LYS A 48 -11.74 -8.59 -7.72
CA LYS A 48 -11.41 -7.17 -7.67
C LYS A 48 -12.60 -6.37 -7.14
N LYS A 49 -12.39 -5.56 -6.13
CA LYS A 49 -13.34 -4.56 -5.62
C LYS A 49 -12.72 -3.17 -5.68
N GLU A 50 -13.50 -2.23 -6.13
CA GLU A 50 -13.15 -0.82 -6.13
C GLU A 50 -13.83 -0.16 -4.94
N ILE A 51 -13.05 0.57 -4.14
CA ILE A 51 -13.54 1.18 -2.91
C ILE A 51 -13.11 2.63 -2.80
N VAL A 52 -13.96 3.42 -2.16
CA VAL A 52 -13.68 4.80 -1.76
C VAL A 52 -13.65 4.86 -0.25
N LEU A 53 -12.57 5.36 0.31
CA LEU A 53 -12.42 5.59 1.75
C LEU A 53 -11.98 7.03 2.00
N SER A 54 -12.55 7.64 3.02
CA SER A 54 -12.27 9.02 3.41
C SER A 54 -12.25 9.17 4.92
N ASN A 55 -11.51 10.15 5.41
CA ASN A 55 -11.54 10.52 6.83
C ASN A 55 -11.07 11.98 7.02
N THR A 56 -11.29 12.46 8.23
CA THR A 56 -10.76 13.73 8.72
C THR A 56 -9.51 13.48 9.55
N ILE A 57 -8.48 14.27 9.36
CA ILE A 57 -7.22 14.15 10.10
C ILE A 57 -7.42 14.64 11.52
N LYS A 58 -7.21 13.76 12.51
CA LYS A 58 -7.31 14.06 13.94
C LYS A 58 -5.96 14.43 14.55
N SER A 59 -4.90 13.69 14.21
CA SER A 59 -3.54 13.89 14.71
C SER A 59 -2.51 13.92 13.59
N ASN A 60 -2.51 12.91 12.73
CA ASN A 60 -1.67 12.81 11.53
C ASN A 60 -2.40 11.99 10.46
N LEU A 61 -1.90 12.09 9.23
CA LEU A 61 -2.48 11.38 8.08
C LEU A 61 -2.49 9.87 8.29
N TYR A 62 -1.36 9.28 8.71
CA TYR A 62 -1.21 7.84 8.80
C TYR A 62 -2.23 7.20 9.75
N SER A 63 -2.32 7.70 10.99
CA SER A 63 -3.26 7.16 11.98
C SER A 63 -4.72 7.33 11.56
N SER A 64 -5.07 8.47 10.95
CA SER A 64 -6.43 8.72 10.47
C SER A 64 -6.79 7.86 9.25
N ALA A 65 -5.81 7.52 8.41
CA ALA A 65 -5.99 6.63 7.26
C ALA A 65 -6.13 5.16 7.71
N ILE A 66 -5.33 4.70 8.67
CA ILE A 66 -5.50 3.37 9.29
C ILE A 66 -6.89 3.25 9.95
N GLU A 67 -7.34 4.29 10.68
CA GLU A 67 -8.68 4.32 11.28
C GLU A 67 -9.79 4.22 10.23
N ALA A 68 -9.58 4.77 9.03
CA ALA A 68 -10.50 4.64 7.90
C ALA A 68 -10.45 3.25 7.23
N GLY A 69 -9.53 2.37 7.62
CA GLY A 69 -9.35 1.03 7.05
C GLY A 69 -8.55 1.02 5.75
N ILE A 70 -7.69 2.02 5.53
CA ILE A 70 -6.80 2.09 4.36
C ILE A 70 -5.52 1.30 4.66
N GLU A 71 -5.09 0.47 3.72
CA GLU A 71 -3.88 -0.34 3.88
C GLU A 71 -2.60 0.51 3.85
N PRO A 72 -1.56 0.12 4.62
CA PRO A 72 -0.32 0.88 4.75
C PRO A 72 0.39 1.21 3.45
N ASN A 73 0.36 0.31 2.47
CA ASN A 73 0.94 0.55 1.15
C ASN A 73 0.20 1.62 0.35
N ILE A 74 -1.14 1.69 0.46
CA ILE A 74 -1.96 2.74 -0.15
C ILE A 74 -1.69 4.09 0.52
N ILE A 75 -1.54 4.11 1.86
CA ILE A 75 -1.17 5.33 2.60
C ILE A 75 0.20 5.84 2.13
N THR A 76 1.15 4.93 1.93
CA THR A 76 2.49 5.29 1.40
C THR A 76 2.41 5.84 -0.02
N GLU A 77 1.63 5.21 -0.90
CA GLU A 77 1.41 5.70 -2.27
C GLU A 77 0.73 7.07 -2.26
N PHE A 78 -0.30 7.26 -1.41
CA PHE A 78 -0.98 8.55 -1.22
C PHE A 78 0.00 9.65 -0.79
N ALA A 79 0.85 9.36 0.20
CA ALA A 79 1.86 10.31 0.65
C ALA A 79 2.88 10.65 -0.45
N ASN A 80 3.26 9.68 -1.26
CA ASN A 80 4.20 9.88 -2.36
C ASN A 80 3.62 10.78 -3.46
N ILE A 81 2.36 10.57 -3.87
CA ILE A 81 1.74 11.36 -4.94
C ILE A 81 1.46 12.79 -4.53
N PHE A 82 1.09 13.03 -3.26
CA PHE A 82 0.88 14.38 -2.73
C PHE A 82 2.16 15.05 -2.25
N GLY A 83 3.25 14.33 -2.03
CA GLY A 83 4.51 14.85 -1.50
C GLY A 83 5.20 15.91 -2.36
N PHE A 84 4.77 16.09 -3.62
CA PHE A 84 5.22 17.19 -4.47
C PHE A 84 4.49 18.51 -4.19
N GLU A 85 3.26 18.46 -3.65
CA GLU A 85 2.42 19.63 -3.38
C GLU A 85 2.28 19.94 -1.89
N VAL A 86 2.38 18.90 -1.02
CA VAL A 86 2.10 18.98 0.42
C VAL A 86 3.34 18.61 1.22
N ASP A 87 3.71 19.46 2.16
CA ASP A 87 4.67 19.10 3.22
C ASP A 87 3.88 18.48 4.40
N PHE A 88 3.88 17.15 4.47
CA PHE A 88 3.13 16.42 5.50
C PHE A 88 3.52 16.73 6.94
N GLN A 89 4.69 17.34 7.17
CA GLN A 89 5.13 17.75 8.50
C GLN A 89 4.67 19.15 8.88
N ARG A 90 4.43 20.02 7.89
CA ARG A 90 4.15 21.44 8.12
C ARG A 90 2.77 21.88 7.70
N ASP A 91 2.25 21.29 6.61
CA ASP A 91 1.00 21.74 6.00
C ASP A 91 -0.22 21.07 6.65
N ILE A 92 -0.06 19.83 7.18
CA ILE A 92 -1.17 19.03 7.71
C ILE A 92 -1.62 19.55 9.07
N ARG A 93 -2.94 19.69 9.21
CA ARG A 93 -3.60 20.14 10.45
C ARG A 93 -4.79 19.26 10.81
N THR A 94 -5.13 19.26 12.09
CA THR A 94 -6.40 18.69 12.55
C THR A 94 -7.58 19.38 11.85
N GLY A 95 -8.49 18.58 11.30
CA GLY A 95 -9.62 19.06 10.51
C GLY A 95 -9.43 18.98 8.99
N ASP A 96 -8.19 18.80 8.50
CA ASP A 96 -7.95 18.50 7.10
C ASP A 96 -8.61 17.17 6.72
N ARG A 97 -8.98 17.01 5.47
CA ARG A 97 -9.71 15.84 4.98
C ARG A 97 -8.98 15.20 3.82
N PHE A 98 -9.16 13.90 3.68
CA PHE A 98 -8.64 13.16 2.52
C PHE A 98 -9.66 12.11 2.09
N GLU A 99 -9.57 11.75 0.81
CA GLU A 99 -10.33 10.67 0.19
C GLU A 99 -9.43 9.92 -0.78
N VAL A 100 -9.61 8.61 -0.85
CA VAL A 100 -8.86 7.75 -1.75
C VAL A 100 -9.78 6.71 -2.37
N TYR A 101 -9.70 6.56 -3.69
CA TYR A 101 -10.36 5.56 -4.50
C TYR A 101 -9.31 4.64 -5.11
N TYR A 102 -9.38 3.35 -4.78
CA TYR A 102 -8.41 2.36 -5.20
C TYR A 102 -9.01 0.95 -5.29
N GLU A 103 -8.25 0.01 -5.85
CA GLU A 103 -8.66 -1.37 -6.02
C GLU A 103 -8.17 -2.23 -4.84
N ARG A 104 -9.06 -3.12 -4.36
CA ARG A 104 -8.74 -4.23 -3.46
C ARG A 104 -8.91 -5.55 -4.17
N TYR A 105 -8.04 -6.50 -3.88
CA TYR A 105 -8.14 -7.87 -4.31
C TYR A 105 -8.41 -8.75 -3.10
N ILE A 106 -9.59 -9.37 -3.08
CA ILE A 106 -10.08 -10.18 -1.96
C ILE A 106 -10.30 -11.61 -2.39
N ASP A 107 -10.11 -12.54 -1.48
CA ASP A 107 -10.43 -13.95 -1.67
C ASP A 107 -11.91 -14.25 -1.38
N GLU A 108 -12.28 -15.55 -1.47
CA GLU A 108 -13.65 -16.03 -1.21
C GLU A 108 -14.10 -15.76 0.23
N ASP A 109 -13.17 -15.70 1.19
CA ASP A 109 -13.45 -15.40 2.60
C ASP A 109 -13.52 -13.89 2.88
N ASN A 110 -13.50 -13.04 1.84
CA ASN A 110 -13.42 -11.57 1.92
C ASN A 110 -12.16 -11.03 2.60
N ILE A 111 -11.09 -11.83 2.66
CA ILE A 111 -9.80 -11.37 3.17
C ILE A 111 -9.08 -10.59 2.07
N ILE A 112 -8.59 -9.39 2.41
CA ILE A 112 -7.80 -8.58 1.50
C ILE A 112 -6.43 -9.24 1.32
N ARG A 113 -6.13 -9.71 0.11
CA ARG A 113 -4.87 -10.35 -0.25
C ARG A 113 -3.91 -9.42 -0.95
N ASN A 114 -4.44 -8.43 -1.64
CA ASN A 114 -3.63 -7.44 -2.36
C ASN A 114 -4.42 -6.16 -2.57
N THR A 115 -3.71 -5.08 -2.92
CA THR A 115 -4.30 -3.81 -3.34
C THR A 115 -3.76 -3.43 -4.71
N GLY A 116 -4.59 -2.78 -5.51
CA GLY A 116 -4.17 -2.14 -6.73
C GLY A 116 -3.63 -0.74 -6.48
N LYS A 117 -3.48 0.02 -7.55
CA LYS A 117 -3.06 1.42 -7.48
C LYS A 117 -4.22 2.33 -7.09
N ILE A 118 -3.88 3.48 -6.57
CA ILE A 118 -4.83 4.59 -6.39
C ILE A 118 -5.33 5.01 -7.77
N ILE A 119 -6.65 5.06 -7.94
CA ILE A 119 -7.33 5.52 -9.16
C ILE A 119 -7.56 7.02 -9.06
N TYR A 120 -8.03 7.47 -7.90
CA TYR A 120 -8.27 8.87 -7.58
C TYR A 120 -7.92 9.11 -6.11
N ALA A 121 -7.40 10.29 -5.84
CA ALA A 121 -7.19 10.74 -4.48
C ALA A 121 -7.46 12.24 -4.38
N SER A 122 -8.03 12.67 -3.25
CA SER A 122 -8.14 14.09 -2.92
C SER A 122 -7.66 14.39 -1.52
N MET A 123 -7.25 15.63 -1.32
CA MET A 123 -6.83 16.14 -0.03
C MET A 123 -7.23 17.60 0.10
N PHE A 124 -7.91 17.93 1.18
CA PHE A 124 -8.21 19.31 1.55
C PHE A 124 -7.24 19.76 2.64
N VAL A 125 -6.33 20.64 2.27
CA VAL A 125 -5.24 21.14 3.12
C VAL A 125 -5.01 22.62 2.87
N ASN A 126 -4.77 23.42 3.90
CA ASN A 126 -4.56 24.86 3.79
C ASN A 126 -5.68 25.60 3.03
N ASN A 127 -6.94 25.23 3.25
CA ASN A 127 -8.13 25.75 2.55
C ASN A 127 -8.12 25.53 1.03
N LYS A 128 -7.33 24.56 0.55
CA LYS A 128 -7.23 24.21 -0.86
C LYS A 128 -7.54 22.73 -1.04
N GLU A 129 -8.36 22.42 -2.02
CA GLU A 129 -8.59 21.06 -2.47
C GLU A 129 -7.58 20.69 -3.56
N LEU A 130 -6.90 19.58 -3.35
CA LEU A 130 -5.98 18.96 -4.28
C LEU A 130 -6.58 17.64 -4.72
N SER A 131 -6.79 17.46 -6.02
CA SER A 131 -7.36 16.24 -6.59
C SER A 131 -6.43 15.66 -7.63
N LEU A 132 -6.14 14.37 -7.51
CA LEU A 132 -5.20 13.65 -8.36
C LEU A 132 -5.87 12.44 -8.98
N TYR A 133 -5.66 12.27 -10.28
CA TYR A 133 -6.23 11.20 -11.10
C TYR A 133 -5.11 10.35 -11.68
N ASN A 134 -5.23 9.04 -11.54
CA ASN A 134 -4.33 8.11 -12.19
C ASN A 134 -4.75 7.97 -13.66
N PHE A 135 -3.83 8.26 -14.56
CA PHE A 135 -4.05 8.09 -15.98
C PHE A 135 -2.92 7.26 -16.60
N LYS A 136 -3.30 6.25 -17.40
CA LYS A 136 -2.36 5.36 -18.07
C LYS A 136 -2.21 5.79 -19.53
N PHE A 137 -1.00 6.19 -19.91
CA PHE A 137 -0.64 6.54 -21.28
C PHE A 137 0.64 5.79 -21.69
N ASN A 138 0.66 5.18 -22.87
CA ASN A 138 1.80 4.39 -23.39
C ASN A 138 2.36 3.38 -22.35
N ASN A 139 1.48 2.60 -21.71
CA ASN A 139 1.80 1.63 -20.66
C ASN A 139 2.47 2.21 -19.39
N LYS A 140 2.57 3.53 -19.27
CA LYS A 140 3.02 4.22 -18.06
C LYS A 140 1.82 4.84 -17.35
N SER A 141 1.69 4.57 -16.06
CA SER A 141 0.66 5.13 -15.19
C SER A 141 1.26 6.27 -14.40
N ASN A 142 0.65 7.44 -14.46
CA ASN A 142 1.06 8.64 -13.74
C ASN A 142 -0.16 9.34 -13.16
N TYR A 143 0.09 10.24 -12.20
CA TYR A 143 -0.95 11.05 -11.58
C TYR A 143 -0.95 12.47 -12.15
N TYR A 144 -2.15 12.99 -12.36
CA TYR A 144 -2.40 14.30 -12.95
C TYR A 144 -3.43 15.05 -12.11
N ASP A 145 -3.28 16.37 -12.08
CA ASP A 145 -4.28 17.25 -11.45
C ASP A 145 -5.51 17.47 -12.37
N VAL A 146 -6.45 18.28 -11.91
CA VAL A 146 -7.70 18.61 -12.64
C VAL A 146 -7.43 19.32 -13.98
N ASP A 147 -6.29 19.98 -14.14
CA ASP A 147 -5.87 20.65 -15.36
C ASP A 147 -5.09 19.72 -16.31
N GLY A 148 -4.91 18.45 -15.94
CA GLY A 148 -4.10 17.47 -16.68
C GLY A 148 -2.60 17.66 -16.57
N LYS A 149 -2.12 18.42 -15.58
CA LYS A 149 -0.69 18.61 -15.33
C LYS A 149 -0.18 17.44 -14.48
N SER A 150 0.96 16.87 -14.86
CA SER A 150 1.61 15.81 -14.07
C SER A 150 2.03 16.35 -12.71
N VAL A 151 1.72 15.57 -11.66
CA VAL A 151 2.14 15.91 -10.29
C VAL A 151 3.60 15.62 -10.03
N ILE A 152 4.24 14.79 -10.87
CA ILE A 152 5.67 14.50 -10.76
C ILE A 152 6.45 15.73 -11.17
N LYS A 153 6.99 16.44 -10.18
CA LYS A 153 7.88 17.57 -10.35
C LYS A 153 9.34 17.13 -10.17
N THR A 154 10.26 17.94 -10.66
CA THR A 154 11.70 17.68 -10.54
C THR A 154 12.16 17.57 -9.08
N LEU A 155 11.49 18.26 -8.16
CA LEU A 155 11.83 18.27 -6.73
C LEU A 155 10.57 18.07 -5.89
N MET A 156 10.64 17.11 -4.96
CA MET A 156 9.62 16.95 -3.91
C MET A 156 9.80 18.03 -2.84
N LYS A 157 8.70 18.46 -2.22
CA LYS A 157 8.76 19.38 -1.06
C LYS A 157 9.50 18.77 0.11
N THR A 158 9.30 17.45 0.34
CA THR A 158 10.03 16.67 1.35
C THR A 158 10.74 15.53 0.65
N PRO A 159 12.01 15.72 0.22
CA PRO A 159 12.70 14.76 -0.66
C PRO A 159 13.07 13.43 0.03
N ILE A 160 12.99 13.36 1.36
CA ILE A 160 13.27 12.14 2.13
C ILE A 160 12.05 11.84 3.00
N ASN A 161 11.42 10.67 2.80
CA ASN A 161 10.30 10.22 3.60
C ASN A 161 10.68 10.14 5.08
N GLY A 162 9.92 10.84 5.95
CA GLY A 162 10.18 10.90 7.39
C GLY A 162 11.34 11.82 7.81
N ALA A 163 11.97 12.55 6.89
CA ALA A 163 13.02 13.51 7.23
C ALA A 163 12.45 14.69 8.02
N ARG A 164 12.99 14.93 9.20
CA ARG A 164 12.75 16.15 9.96
C ARG A 164 13.72 17.24 9.51
N LEU A 165 13.18 18.34 9.00
CA LEU A 165 14.03 19.51 8.71
C LEU A 165 14.56 20.09 10.02
N SER A 166 15.82 19.87 10.32
CA SER A 166 16.47 20.35 11.56
C SER A 166 16.80 21.84 11.51
N SER A 167 16.92 22.42 10.30
CA SER A 167 17.11 23.87 10.12
C SER A 167 16.79 24.29 8.68
N SER A 168 16.33 25.53 8.50
CA SER A 168 16.09 26.15 7.20
C SER A 168 17.41 26.51 6.48
N TYR A 169 17.29 26.81 5.16
CA TYR A 169 18.39 27.39 4.40
C TYR A 169 18.78 28.76 4.96
N GLY A 170 20.08 28.99 5.15
CA GLY A 170 20.61 30.27 5.64
C GLY A 170 22.04 30.15 6.16
N MET A 171 22.62 31.31 6.50
CA MET A 171 23.94 31.40 7.12
C MET A 171 23.91 30.77 8.51
N ARG A 172 24.86 29.89 8.81
CA ARG A 172 25.00 29.23 10.12
C ARG A 172 26.32 29.61 10.76
N LYS A 173 26.29 29.88 12.06
CA LYS A 173 27.54 29.84 12.84
C LYS A 173 28.02 28.40 12.94
N HIS A 174 29.31 28.21 12.69
CA HIS A 174 29.94 26.92 12.90
C HIS A 174 29.88 26.56 14.39
N PRO A 175 29.45 25.33 14.79
CA PRO A 175 29.25 25.00 16.21
C PRO A 175 30.54 24.96 17.05
N ILE A 176 31.70 25.01 16.38
CA ILE A 176 33.01 24.88 17.05
C ILE A 176 33.92 26.14 16.86
N LEU A 177 33.49 27.09 16.03
CA LEU A 177 34.21 28.36 15.78
C LEU A 177 33.44 29.56 16.31
#